data_df3b2232e42fc42c3ff79e2886899e0b
#
_entry.id   df3b2232e42fc42c3ff79e2886899e0b
#
_cell.length_a   1.000
_cell.length_b   1.000
_cell.length_c   1.000
_cell.angle_alpha   90.00
_cell.angle_beta   90.00
_cell.angle_gamma   90.00
#
_symmetry.space_group_name_H-M   'P 1'
#
loop_
_entity.id
_entity.type
_entity.pdbx_description
1 polymer ?
#
loop_
_entity_poly.entity_id
_entity_poly.type
_entity_poly.pdbx_seq_one_letter_code
_entity_poly.pdbx_strand_id
1 'polypeptide(L)'
;MAEINDNEMKHALKQAERKGRRKGRFARIRTFFVGIIAGMLILTCFTAYMHGLAVKDAFKALFTTETAVENRDLTLINHRIFGYKAADFAEAVLGDEEQLKKLEVYSREVADVATLTQTGLFNIKAFSKYQLITYNGKAVYTVDLSGLTADDITLDEETKTVTMKVPAPVLEPINIPSESIQFGEVETEAFAFGNIKLTPEQQAEVETQAKERMLQKLEDENVAEDARMAAEHSIWEIFQPMISNLSSKYTLKVEFK
;
A
#
# COMPACT_ATOMS: atom_id res chain seq x y z
N MET A 1 35.38 55.22 -11.38
CA MET A 1 34.58 55.25 -10.14
C MET A 1 33.24 54.66 -10.48
N ALA A 2 32.93 53.49 -9.98
CA ALA A 2 31.63 52.87 -10.21
C ALA A 2 30.66 53.33 -9.12
N GLU A 3 29.59 54.02 -9.49
CA GLU A 3 28.47 54.32 -8.61
C GLU A 3 27.79 53.01 -8.22
N ILE A 4 27.92 52.65 -6.96
CA ILE A 4 27.22 51.51 -6.40
C ILE A 4 25.76 51.96 -6.25
N ASN A 5 24.87 51.30 -6.99
CA ASN A 5 23.44 51.59 -7.05
C ASN A 5 22.83 51.44 -5.65
N ASP A 6 22.27 52.51 -5.11
CA ASP A 6 21.68 52.63 -3.76
C ASP A 6 20.56 51.58 -3.52
N ASN A 7 19.95 51.08 -4.57
CA ASN A 7 18.96 50.01 -4.52
C ASN A 7 19.56 48.61 -4.24
N GLU A 8 20.75 48.33 -4.72
CA GLU A 8 21.42 47.03 -4.44
C GLU A 8 21.89 46.98 -2.98
N MET A 9 22.37 48.10 -2.46
CA MET A 9 22.76 48.21 -1.06
C MET A 9 21.55 48.05 -0.12
N LYS A 10 20.40 48.64 -0.44
CA LYS A 10 19.16 48.45 0.32
C LYS A 10 18.60 47.03 0.26
N HIS A 11 18.76 46.35 -0.89
CA HIS A 11 18.40 44.90 -1.01
C HIS A 11 19.31 44.01 -0.21
N ALA A 12 20.61 44.24 -0.22
CA ALA A 12 21.59 43.49 0.58
C ALA A 12 21.38 43.65 2.08
N LEU A 13 21.09 44.90 2.55
CA LEU A 13 20.76 45.20 3.96
C LEU A 13 19.49 44.49 4.41
N LYS A 14 18.39 44.53 3.59
CA LYS A 14 17.17 43.78 3.88
C LYS A 14 17.35 42.26 3.91
N GLN A 15 18.21 41.70 3.06
CA GLN A 15 18.53 40.29 3.10
C GLN A 15 19.35 39.86 4.32
N ALA A 16 20.31 40.72 4.73
CA ALA A 16 21.11 40.50 5.93
C ALA A 16 20.26 40.55 7.20
N GLU A 17 19.34 41.52 7.27
CA GLU A 17 18.40 41.68 8.40
C GLU A 17 17.41 40.49 8.51
N ARG A 18 16.90 39.97 7.37
CA ARG A 18 16.07 38.75 7.36
C ARG A 18 16.81 37.49 7.77
N LYS A 19 18.09 37.33 7.38
CA LYS A 19 18.96 36.23 7.83
C LYS A 19 19.30 36.28 9.30
N GLY A 20 19.54 37.51 9.84
CA GLY A 20 19.78 37.71 11.27
C GLY A 20 18.59 37.40 12.16
N ARG A 21 17.39 37.81 11.75
CA ARG A 21 16.14 37.52 12.49
C ARG A 21 15.77 36.05 12.51
N ARG A 22 16.06 35.29 11.42
CA ARG A 22 15.84 33.84 11.40
C ARG A 22 16.80 33.09 12.33
N LYS A 23 18.09 33.41 12.35
CA LYS A 23 19.05 32.78 13.25
C LYS A 23 18.70 33.00 14.72
N GLY A 24 18.27 34.20 15.09
CA GLY A 24 17.85 34.52 16.48
C GLY A 24 16.60 33.77 16.94
N ARG A 25 15.63 33.52 16.07
CA ARG A 25 14.45 32.73 16.39
C ARG A 25 14.77 31.26 16.61
N PHE A 26 15.59 30.64 15.74
CA PHE A 26 16.02 29.25 15.90
C PHE A 26 16.89 29.04 17.15
N ALA A 27 17.75 30.01 17.50
CA ALA A 27 18.52 29.93 18.73
C ALA A 27 17.62 29.97 19.97
N ARG A 28 16.61 30.82 20.01
CA ARG A 28 15.66 30.91 21.15
C ARG A 28 14.80 29.64 21.27
N ILE A 29 14.34 29.07 20.13
CA ILE A 29 13.58 27.82 20.11
C ILE A 29 14.44 26.67 20.63
N ARG A 30 15.71 26.60 20.18
CA ARG A 30 16.65 25.56 20.65
C ARG A 30 16.92 25.68 22.15
N THR A 31 17.11 26.90 22.69
CA THR A 31 17.31 27.13 24.13
C THR A 31 16.06 26.76 24.93
N PHE A 32 14.86 27.01 24.38
CA PHE A 32 13.61 26.64 25.01
C PHE A 32 13.44 25.12 25.10
N PHE A 33 13.72 24.38 24.04
CA PHE A 33 13.69 22.94 24.06
C PHE A 33 14.74 22.30 24.98
N VAL A 34 15.94 22.85 25.01
CA VAL A 34 16.98 22.43 25.96
C VAL A 34 16.53 22.66 27.41
N GLY A 35 15.86 23.78 27.69
CA GLY A 35 15.29 24.08 29.00
C GLY A 35 14.20 23.11 29.43
N ILE A 36 13.31 22.72 28.50
CA ILE A 36 12.26 21.71 28.77
C ILE A 36 12.88 20.34 29.08
N ILE A 37 13.86 19.90 28.28
CA ILE A 37 14.55 18.62 28.51
C ILE A 37 15.28 18.61 29.85
N ALA A 38 15.99 19.71 30.18
CA ALA A 38 16.66 19.83 31.46
C ALA A 38 15.66 19.84 32.62
N GLY A 39 14.52 20.53 32.48
CA GLY A 39 13.44 20.55 33.48
C GLY A 39 12.82 19.16 33.70
N MET A 40 12.57 18.40 32.63
CA MET A 40 12.10 17.02 32.74
C MET A 40 13.10 16.11 33.45
N LEU A 41 14.39 16.25 33.14
CA LEU A 41 15.45 15.48 33.82
C LEU A 41 15.52 15.79 35.31
N ILE A 42 15.41 17.06 35.68
CA ILE A 42 15.40 17.47 37.10
C ILE A 42 14.15 16.90 37.80
N LEU A 43 12.99 16.98 37.18
CA LEU A 43 11.74 16.47 37.72
C LEU A 43 11.78 14.94 37.94
N THR A 44 12.32 14.19 36.98
CA THR A 44 12.48 12.72 37.10
C THR A 44 13.51 12.33 38.17
N CYS A 45 14.62 13.05 38.27
CA CYS A 45 15.58 12.84 39.34
C CYS A 45 14.97 13.17 40.73
N PHE A 46 14.15 14.22 40.83
CA PHE A 46 13.48 14.61 42.06
C PHE A 46 12.42 13.56 42.46
N THR A 47 11.61 13.09 41.52
CA THR A 47 10.61 12.04 41.81
C THR A 47 11.27 10.73 42.19
N ALA A 48 12.36 10.32 41.51
CA ALA A 48 13.14 9.14 41.85
C ALA A 48 13.75 9.23 43.27
N TYR A 49 14.26 10.41 43.65
CA TYR A 49 14.76 10.67 44.99
C TYR A 49 13.67 10.57 46.07
N MET A 50 12.50 11.15 45.82
CA MET A 50 11.35 11.10 46.75
C MET A 50 10.76 9.72 46.91
N HIS A 51 10.84 8.84 45.88
CA HIS A 51 10.34 7.46 45.93
C HIS A 51 11.41 6.43 46.27
N GLY A 52 12.63 6.84 46.67
CA GLY A 52 13.72 5.93 47.06
C GLY A 52 14.26 5.05 45.92
N LEU A 53 13.94 5.38 44.68
CA LEU A 53 14.47 4.68 43.51
C LEU A 53 15.93 5.11 43.24
N ALA A 54 16.80 4.17 42.96
CA ALA A 54 18.15 4.51 42.52
C ALA A 54 18.12 5.30 41.21
N VAL A 55 18.89 6.39 41.16
CA VAL A 55 18.93 7.27 39.96
C VAL A 55 19.24 6.50 38.68
N LYS A 56 19.98 5.40 38.78
CA LYS A 56 20.26 4.44 37.69
C LYS A 56 18.98 3.82 37.09
N ASP A 57 18.05 3.42 37.94
CA ASP A 57 16.83 2.74 37.52
C ASP A 57 15.83 3.73 36.89
N ALA A 58 15.76 4.96 37.44
CA ALA A 58 14.97 6.04 36.86
C ALA A 58 15.50 6.48 35.47
N PHE A 59 16.83 6.51 35.30
CA PHE A 59 17.46 6.83 34.02
C PHE A 59 17.27 5.69 32.99
N LYS A 60 17.33 4.44 33.45
CA LYS A 60 17.07 3.26 32.63
C LYS A 60 15.60 3.23 32.16
N ALA A 61 14.64 3.58 33.02
CA ALA A 61 13.22 3.66 32.68
C ALA A 61 12.89 4.75 31.64
N LEU A 62 13.70 5.82 31.51
CA LEU A 62 13.53 6.87 30.50
C LEU A 62 14.01 6.46 29.11
N PHE A 63 14.94 5.52 29.01
CA PHE A 63 15.56 5.11 27.74
C PHE A 63 15.30 3.64 27.37
N THR A 64 14.77 2.82 28.27
CA THR A 64 14.16 1.55 27.94
C THR A 64 12.69 1.85 27.62
N THR A 65 12.34 1.80 26.34
CA THR A 65 11.00 1.41 25.94
C THR A 65 10.91 -0.06 26.38
N GLU A 66 10.53 -0.31 27.62
CA GLU A 66 9.89 -1.57 27.91
C GLU A 66 8.61 -1.55 27.09
N THR A 67 8.65 -2.16 25.91
CA THR A 67 7.47 -2.83 25.43
C THR A 67 7.07 -3.69 26.63
N ALA A 68 5.98 -3.31 27.29
CA ALA A 68 5.30 -4.17 28.22
C ALA A 68 4.99 -5.43 27.41
N VAL A 69 5.86 -6.41 27.52
CA VAL A 69 5.53 -7.79 27.23
C VAL A 69 4.53 -8.11 28.34
N GLU A 70 3.26 -7.89 28.03
CA GLU A 70 2.16 -8.39 28.79
C GLU A 70 2.53 -9.85 29.10
N ASN A 71 2.55 -10.22 30.38
CA ASN A 71 2.88 -11.55 30.84
C ASN A 71 1.93 -12.56 30.18
N ARG A 72 2.22 -12.91 28.94
CA ARG A 72 1.79 -14.20 28.42
C ARG A 72 2.58 -15.22 29.20
N ASP A 73 1.90 -16.17 29.79
CA ASP A 73 2.51 -17.40 30.29
C ASP A 73 3.21 -18.05 29.10
N LEU A 74 4.44 -17.56 28.82
CA LEU A 74 5.38 -18.23 27.94
C LEU A 74 5.76 -19.51 28.63
N THR A 75 4.94 -20.53 28.46
CA THR A 75 5.38 -21.90 28.66
C THR A 75 6.53 -22.09 27.69
N LEU A 76 7.75 -21.91 28.17
CA LEU A 76 8.97 -22.16 27.40
C LEU A 76 9.01 -23.66 27.09
N ILE A 77 8.28 -24.07 26.06
CA ILE A 77 8.34 -25.41 25.51
C ILE A 77 9.76 -25.55 24.98
N ASN A 78 10.49 -26.50 25.53
CA ASN A 78 11.86 -26.74 25.08
C ASN A 78 11.83 -27.49 23.74
N HIS A 79 11.69 -26.73 22.65
CA HIS A 79 11.64 -27.24 21.29
C HIS A 79 12.86 -28.07 20.87
N ARG A 80 13.96 -28.00 21.63
CA ARG A 80 15.12 -28.89 21.41
C ARG A 80 14.81 -30.35 21.77
N ILE A 81 13.86 -30.56 22.69
CA ILE A 81 13.51 -31.91 23.18
C ILE A 81 12.24 -32.40 22.51
N PHE A 82 11.22 -31.54 22.33
CA PHE A 82 9.88 -31.91 21.86
C PHE A 82 9.61 -31.59 20.38
N GLY A 83 10.53 -30.87 19.73
CA GLY A 83 10.31 -30.39 18.34
C GLY A 83 9.28 -29.26 18.25
N TYR A 84 9.02 -28.81 17.03
CA TYR A 84 7.97 -27.83 16.73
C TYR A 84 6.69 -28.55 16.32
N LYS A 85 5.55 -27.96 16.65
CA LYS A 85 4.23 -28.42 16.22
C LYS A 85 3.62 -27.43 15.24
N ALA A 86 2.65 -27.88 14.45
CA ALA A 86 1.91 -26.99 13.54
C ALA A 86 1.28 -25.80 14.28
N ALA A 87 0.82 -25.99 15.53
CA ALA A 87 0.25 -24.93 16.36
C ALA A 87 1.24 -23.79 16.66
N ASP A 88 2.53 -24.09 16.84
CA ASP A 88 3.57 -23.08 17.11
C ASP A 88 3.74 -22.14 15.91
N PHE A 89 3.67 -22.69 14.69
CA PHE A 89 3.75 -21.91 13.47
C PHE A 89 2.43 -21.19 13.17
N ALA A 90 1.29 -21.81 13.47
CA ALA A 90 0.00 -21.19 13.34
C ALA A 90 -0.13 -19.95 14.23
N GLU A 91 0.31 -20.03 15.49
CA GLU A 91 0.34 -18.90 16.41
C GLU A 91 1.24 -17.77 15.90
N ALA A 92 2.43 -18.11 15.34
CA ALA A 92 3.35 -17.10 14.79
C ALA A 92 2.80 -16.40 13.56
N VAL A 93 2.01 -17.09 12.72
CA VAL A 93 1.44 -16.56 11.48
C VAL A 93 0.16 -15.78 11.74
N LEU A 94 -0.74 -16.33 12.55
CA LEU A 94 -2.06 -15.75 12.82
C LEU A 94 -2.00 -14.64 13.89
N GLY A 95 -1.00 -14.67 14.77
CA GLY A 95 -0.89 -13.72 15.88
C GLY A 95 -2.07 -13.83 16.85
N ASP A 96 -2.20 -12.82 17.72
CA ASP A 96 -3.39 -12.66 18.56
C ASP A 96 -4.44 -11.84 17.81
N GLU A 97 -5.47 -12.49 17.27
CA GLU A 97 -6.76 -11.92 16.82
C GLU A 97 -6.71 -10.68 15.90
N GLU A 98 -5.57 -10.30 15.32
CA GLU A 98 -5.59 -9.32 14.24
C GLU A 98 -6.12 -10.01 12.99
N GLN A 99 -7.32 -9.62 12.57
CA GLN A 99 -7.92 -10.08 11.32
C GLN A 99 -7.00 -9.72 10.17
N LEU A 100 -6.36 -10.71 9.59
CA LEU A 100 -5.65 -10.56 8.33
C LEU A 100 -6.66 -10.10 7.29
N LYS A 101 -6.39 -8.94 6.71
CA LYS A 101 -7.28 -8.33 5.72
C LYS A 101 -6.93 -8.83 4.32
N LYS A 102 -7.72 -8.37 3.38
CA LYS A 102 -7.52 -8.58 1.95
C LYS A 102 -6.17 -8.00 1.51
N LEU A 103 -5.33 -8.82 0.89
CA LEU A 103 -4.01 -8.44 0.38
C LEU A 103 -4.07 -8.21 -1.13
N GLU A 104 -3.70 -7.03 -1.62
CA GLU A 104 -3.46 -6.79 -3.04
C GLU A 104 -2.13 -7.44 -3.41
N VAL A 105 -2.17 -8.43 -4.30
CA VAL A 105 -1.00 -9.24 -4.66
C VAL A 105 -0.47 -8.96 -6.05
N TYR A 106 -1.35 -8.48 -6.94
CA TYR A 106 -0.98 -8.16 -8.32
C TYR A 106 -1.89 -7.08 -8.87
N SER A 107 -1.32 -6.19 -9.65
CA SER A 107 -2.12 -5.22 -10.39
C SER A 107 -1.54 -4.96 -11.78
N ARG A 108 -2.44 -4.74 -12.75
CA ARG A 108 -2.08 -4.49 -14.14
C ARG A 108 -2.97 -3.44 -14.76
N GLU A 109 -2.37 -2.53 -15.52
CA GLU A 109 -3.13 -1.62 -16.37
C GLU A 109 -3.66 -2.37 -17.59
N VAL A 110 -4.91 -2.11 -17.93
CA VAL A 110 -5.59 -2.69 -19.09
C VAL A 110 -6.33 -1.59 -19.82
N ALA A 111 -6.22 -1.58 -21.14
CA ALA A 111 -6.87 -0.59 -21.98
C ALA A 111 -7.78 -1.26 -23.01
N ASP A 112 -8.88 -0.59 -23.32
CA ASP A 112 -9.79 -0.93 -24.40
C ASP A 112 -10.09 0.29 -25.25
N VAL A 113 -10.28 0.07 -26.54
CA VAL A 113 -10.62 1.12 -27.51
C VAL A 113 -11.97 0.81 -28.16
N ALA A 114 -12.94 1.63 -27.89
CA ALA A 114 -14.27 1.55 -28.50
C ALA A 114 -14.38 2.55 -29.64
N THR A 115 -14.99 2.12 -30.74
CA THR A 115 -15.38 3.04 -31.85
C THR A 115 -16.86 3.36 -31.74
N LEU A 116 -17.17 4.61 -31.46
CA LEU A 116 -18.54 5.10 -31.54
C LEU A 116 -18.88 5.41 -32.98
N THR A 117 -20.01 4.91 -33.45
CA THR A 117 -20.56 5.25 -34.77
C THR A 117 -21.94 5.85 -34.58
N GLN A 118 -22.11 7.08 -34.96
CA GLN A 118 -23.41 7.70 -35.01
C GLN A 118 -23.85 7.84 -36.49
N THR A 119 -24.83 7.03 -36.88
CA THR A 119 -25.42 7.12 -38.22
C THR A 119 -26.41 8.29 -38.26
N GLY A 120 -26.34 9.10 -39.32
CA GLY A 120 -27.25 10.22 -39.53
C GLY A 120 -28.57 9.84 -40.19
N LEU A 121 -29.21 10.83 -40.85
CA LEU A 121 -30.48 10.67 -41.49
C LEU A 121 -30.53 9.45 -42.44
N PHE A 122 -31.59 8.66 -42.30
CA PHE A 122 -31.89 7.47 -43.14
C PHE A 122 -30.82 6.35 -43.12
N ASN A 123 -29.97 6.28 -42.13
CA ASN A 123 -28.86 5.31 -42.08
C ASN A 123 -27.89 5.41 -43.29
N ILE A 124 -27.81 6.58 -43.92
CA ILE A 124 -26.93 6.79 -45.07
C ILE A 124 -25.51 7.07 -44.54
N LYS A 125 -24.54 6.30 -45.00
CA LYS A 125 -23.12 6.35 -44.59
C LYS A 125 -22.52 7.78 -44.73
N ALA A 126 -22.93 8.55 -45.71
CA ALA A 126 -22.46 9.92 -45.95
C ALA A 126 -22.80 10.92 -44.78
N PHE A 127 -23.70 10.56 -43.88
CA PHE A 127 -24.04 11.33 -42.68
C PHE A 127 -23.53 10.70 -41.39
N SER A 128 -22.64 9.74 -41.47
CA SER A 128 -22.08 9.05 -40.29
C SER A 128 -20.92 9.82 -39.65
N LYS A 129 -20.80 9.69 -38.37
CA LYS A 129 -19.69 10.19 -37.56
C LYS A 129 -19.06 9.03 -36.80
N TYR A 130 -17.77 9.13 -36.59
CA TYR A 130 -16.98 8.15 -35.87
C TYR A 130 -16.17 8.86 -34.80
N GLN A 131 -16.01 8.23 -33.64
CA GLN A 131 -15.15 8.72 -32.58
C GLN A 131 -14.57 7.54 -31.85
N LEU A 132 -13.27 7.57 -31.66
CA LEU A 132 -12.59 6.58 -30.80
C LEU A 132 -12.70 7.03 -29.34
N ILE A 133 -12.98 6.10 -28.46
CA ILE A 133 -12.88 6.30 -27.01
C ILE A 133 -11.91 5.25 -26.48
N THR A 134 -10.88 5.71 -25.81
CA THR A 134 -9.94 4.84 -25.11
C THR A 134 -10.28 4.83 -23.62
N TYR A 135 -10.54 3.65 -23.09
CA TYR A 135 -10.75 3.40 -21.69
C TYR A 135 -9.47 2.81 -21.10
N ASN A 136 -8.92 3.42 -20.05
CA ASN A 136 -7.78 2.86 -19.32
C ASN A 136 -8.28 2.49 -17.93
N GLY A 137 -8.15 1.22 -17.60
CA GLY A 137 -8.55 0.65 -16.34
C GLY A 137 -7.39 -0.02 -15.62
N LYS A 138 -7.61 -0.32 -14.34
CA LYS A 138 -6.68 -1.08 -13.51
C LYS A 138 -7.36 -2.37 -13.07
N ALA A 139 -6.78 -3.51 -13.43
CA ALA A 139 -7.12 -4.82 -12.91
C ALA A 139 -6.31 -5.07 -11.64
N VAL A 140 -6.97 -5.45 -10.56
CA VAL A 140 -6.35 -5.71 -9.26
C VAL A 140 -6.75 -7.09 -8.81
N TYR A 141 -5.76 -7.91 -8.44
CA TYR A 141 -5.98 -9.22 -7.86
C TYR A 141 -5.68 -9.18 -6.37
N THR A 142 -6.58 -9.75 -5.59
CA THR A 142 -6.49 -9.76 -4.13
C THR A 142 -6.65 -11.16 -3.58
N VAL A 143 -5.97 -11.42 -2.46
CA VAL A 143 -6.16 -12.63 -1.64
C VAL A 143 -6.83 -12.23 -0.34
N ASP A 144 -7.94 -12.88 0.00
CA ASP A 144 -8.63 -12.65 1.27
C ASP A 144 -8.07 -13.59 2.34
N LEU A 145 -7.29 -13.04 3.26
CA LEU A 145 -6.69 -13.77 4.37
C LEU A 145 -7.52 -13.72 5.65
N SER A 146 -8.70 -13.07 5.64
CA SER A 146 -9.55 -12.92 6.82
C SER A 146 -10.11 -14.24 7.35
N GLY A 147 -10.21 -15.24 6.48
CA GLY A 147 -10.67 -16.58 6.83
C GLY A 147 -9.56 -17.59 7.14
N LEU A 148 -8.31 -17.15 7.29
CA LEU A 148 -7.20 -18.04 7.59
C LEU A 148 -7.28 -18.53 9.03
N THR A 149 -7.15 -19.85 9.21
CA THR A 149 -7.25 -20.52 10.51
C THR A 149 -6.04 -21.41 10.75
N ALA A 150 -5.88 -21.89 12.00
CA ALA A 150 -4.81 -22.82 12.36
C ALA A 150 -4.86 -24.14 11.55
N ASP A 151 -6.05 -24.56 11.12
CA ASP A 151 -6.24 -25.78 10.32
C ASP A 151 -5.68 -25.66 8.90
N ASP A 152 -5.44 -24.42 8.44
CA ASP A 152 -4.86 -24.12 7.13
C ASP A 152 -3.32 -24.22 7.15
N ILE A 153 -2.72 -24.41 8.34
CA ILE A 153 -1.28 -24.46 8.52
C ILE A 153 -0.89 -25.88 8.93
N THR A 154 -0.10 -26.54 8.10
CA THR A 154 0.39 -27.89 8.35
C THR A 154 1.90 -27.94 8.39
N LEU A 155 2.45 -28.84 9.20
CA LEU A 155 3.89 -29.00 9.40
C LEU A 155 4.34 -30.38 8.89
N ASP A 156 5.36 -30.38 8.06
CA ASP A 156 6.12 -31.57 7.69
C ASP A 156 7.50 -31.51 8.38
N GLU A 157 7.69 -32.38 9.34
CA GLU A 157 8.95 -32.45 10.09
C GLU A 157 10.10 -33.12 9.31
N GLU A 158 9.80 -33.98 8.32
CA GLU A 158 10.80 -34.67 7.52
C GLU A 158 11.45 -33.70 6.54
N THR A 159 10.64 -32.93 5.84
CA THR A 159 11.10 -31.93 4.86
C THR A 159 11.39 -30.56 5.48
N LYS A 160 11.06 -30.36 6.78
CA LYS A 160 11.13 -29.06 7.46
C LYS A 160 10.33 -27.98 6.73
N THR A 161 9.13 -28.33 6.26
CA THR A 161 8.24 -27.44 5.49
C THR A 161 6.99 -27.13 6.29
N VAL A 162 6.67 -25.85 6.38
CA VAL A 162 5.37 -25.35 6.87
C VAL A 162 4.54 -25.03 5.65
N THR A 163 3.44 -25.73 5.45
CA THR A 163 2.52 -25.47 4.33
C THR A 163 1.35 -24.65 4.82
N MET A 164 1.12 -23.50 4.17
CA MET A 164 0.00 -22.60 4.41
C MET A 164 -0.97 -22.67 3.24
N LYS A 165 -2.24 -23.04 3.49
CA LYS A 165 -3.30 -23.09 2.49
C LYS A 165 -4.09 -21.79 2.51
N VAL A 166 -4.04 -21.03 1.42
CA VAL A 166 -4.70 -19.73 1.26
C VAL A 166 -5.71 -19.77 0.12
N PRO A 167 -6.72 -18.88 0.12
CA PRO A 167 -7.59 -18.73 -1.03
C PRO A 167 -6.82 -18.31 -2.28
N ALA A 168 -7.25 -18.77 -3.46
CA ALA A 168 -6.68 -18.28 -4.69
C ALA A 168 -6.93 -16.78 -4.88
N PRO A 169 -6.04 -16.06 -5.58
CA PRO A 169 -6.26 -14.63 -5.85
C PRO A 169 -7.50 -14.44 -6.72
N VAL A 170 -8.29 -13.43 -6.39
CA VAL A 170 -9.55 -13.07 -7.07
C VAL A 170 -9.38 -11.72 -7.72
N LEU A 171 -9.82 -11.61 -8.98
CA LEU A 171 -9.87 -10.34 -9.68
C LEU A 171 -10.98 -9.46 -9.11
N GLU A 172 -10.64 -8.25 -8.67
CA GLU A 172 -11.60 -7.23 -8.30
C GLU A 172 -12.27 -6.62 -9.55
N PRO A 173 -13.45 -6.03 -9.41
CA PRO A 173 -14.09 -5.30 -10.50
C PRO A 173 -13.13 -4.25 -11.08
N ILE A 174 -12.96 -4.27 -12.41
CA ILE A 174 -12.08 -3.31 -13.09
C ILE A 174 -12.58 -1.89 -12.85
N ASN A 175 -11.72 -1.07 -12.25
CA ASN A 175 -11.98 0.34 -12.05
C ASN A 175 -11.47 1.14 -13.25
N ILE A 176 -12.34 1.95 -13.85
CA ILE A 176 -12.01 2.90 -14.92
C ILE A 176 -12.25 4.29 -14.35
N PRO A 177 -11.20 5.01 -13.91
CA PRO A 177 -11.34 6.38 -13.44
C PRO A 177 -11.84 7.29 -14.58
N SER A 178 -12.76 8.20 -14.31
CA SER A 178 -13.33 9.08 -15.34
C SER A 178 -12.26 9.91 -16.05
N GLU A 179 -11.20 10.28 -15.36
CA GLU A 179 -10.04 11.01 -15.91
C GLU A 179 -9.17 10.16 -16.84
N SER A 180 -9.31 8.85 -16.80
CA SER A 180 -8.56 7.90 -17.65
C SER A 180 -9.27 7.63 -18.99
N ILE A 181 -10.48 8.17 -19.18
CA ILE A 181 -11.25 8.02 -20.41
C ILE A 181 -10.79 9.12 -21.38
N GLN A 182 -10.29 8.71 -22.54
CA GLN A 182 -9.82 9.63 -23.57
C GLN A 182 -10.73 9.59 -24.79
N PHE A 183 -11.22 10.74 -25.20
CA PHE A 183 -12.03 10.91 -26.39
C PHE A 183 -11.13 11.37 -27.53
N GLY A 184 -11.08 10.61 -28.60
CA GLY A 184 -10.42 11.00 -29.84
C GLY A 184 -11.18 12.09 -30.58
N GLU A 185 -10.62 12.56 -31.67
CA GLU A 185 -11.30 13.51 -32.56
C GLU A 185 -12.50 12.84 -33.24
N VAL A 186 -13.54 13.65 -33.52
CA VAL A 186 -14.71 13.16 -34.25
C VAL A 186 -14.41 13.22 -35.72
N GLU A 187 -14.34 12.07 -36.37
CA GLU A 187 -14.27 11.95 -37.81
C GLU A 187 -15.69 12.04 -38.41
N THR A 188 -15.87 12.84 -39.41
CA THR A 188 -17.17 13.07 -40.06
C THR A 188 -17.11 12.73 -41.55
N GLU A 189 -18.11 12.03 -42.03
CA GLU A 189 -18.34 11.85 -43.47
C GLU A 189 -18.84 13.12 -44.14
N ALA A 190 -18.91 13.13 -45.48
CA ALA A 190 -19.07 14.30 -46.31
C ALA A 190 -20.21 15.26 -45.93
N PHE A 191 -21.30 14.76 -45.36
CA PHE A 191 -22.48 15.56 -44.97
C PHE A 191 -22.81 15.46 -43.47
N ALA A 192 -21.87 14.97 -42.65
CA ALA A 192 -22.02 14.90 -41.19
C ALA A 192 -21.36 16.13 -40.53
N PHE A 193 -22.02 16.71 -39.54
CA PHE A 193 -21.51 17.88 -38.80
C PHE A 193 -21.74 17.73 -37.31
N GLY A 194 -20.86 18.34 -36.50
CA GLY A 194 -20.97 18.45 -35.06
C GLY A 194 -20.44 17.20 -34.31
N ASN A 195 -20.47 17.22 -32.97
CA ASN A 195 -19.94 16.19 -32.10
C ASN A 195 -20.92 15.02 -31.91
N ILE A 196 -20.41 13.86 -31.57
CA ILE A 196 -21.19 12.74 -31.02
C ILE A 196 -21.57 13.08 -29.59
N LYS A 197 -22.85 12.93 -29.26
CA LYS A 197 -23.37 13.11 -27.91
C LYS A 197 -23.97 11.79 -27.45
N LEU A 198 -23.42 11.23 -26.37
CA LEU A 198 -23.97 10.04 -25.72
C LEU A 198 -24.93 10.48 -24.62
N THR A 199 -26.02 9.72 -24.45
CA THR A 199 -26.81 9.81 -23.23
C THR A 199 -26.05 9.10 -22.09
N PRO A 200 -26.37 9.39 -20.83
CA PRO A 200 -25.75 8.69 -19.69
C PRO A 200 -25.89 7.17 -19.79
N GLU A 201 -27.04 6.68 -20.27
CA GLU A 201 -27.32 5.26 -20.46
C GLU A 201 -26.40 4.64 -21.52
N GLN A 202 -26.22 5.34 -22.65
CA GLN A 202 -25.32 4.88 -23.71
C GLN A 202 -23.85 4.89 -23.26
N GLN A 203 -23.45 5.88 -22.47
CA GLN A 203 -22.11 5.94 -21.91
C GLN A 203 -21.86 4.75 -20.97
N ALA A 204 -22.81 4.45 -20.09
CA ALA A 204 -22.73 3.29 -19.19
C ALA A 204 -22.67 1.96 -19.94
N GLU A 205 -23.42 1.83 -21.03
CA GLU A 205 -23.41 0.65 -21.89
C GLU A 205 -22.04 0.44 -22.55
N VAL A 206 -21.45 1.50 -23.15
CA VAL A 206 -20.13 1.43 -23.77
C VAL A 206 -19.04 1.12 -22.76
N GLU A 207 -19.12 1.71 -21.55
CA GLU A 207 -18.19 1.41 -20.46
C GLU A 207 -18.29 -0.03 -19.99
N THR A 208 -19.51 -0.57 -19.88
CA THR A 208 -19.75 -1.98 -19.52
C THR A 208 -19.12 -2.91 -20.54
N GLN A 209 -19.38 -2.66 -21.82
CA GLN A 209 -18.78 -3.44 -22.91
C GLN A 209 -17.23 -3.32 -22.93
N ALA A 210 -16.69 -2.14 -22.61
CA ALA A 210 -15.25 -1.97 -22.49
C ALA A 210 -14.66 -2.84 -21.35
N LYS A 211 -15.32 -2.87 -20.19
CA LYS A 211 -14.93 -3.73 -19.06
C LYS A 211 -14.99 -5.21 -19.43
N GLU A 212 -16.02 -5.65 -20.13
CA GLU A 212 -16.14 -7.02 -20.60
C GLU A 212 -14.99 -7.42 -21.53
N ARG A 213 -14.64 -6.55 -22.51
CA ARG A 213 -13.49 -6.80 -23.40
C ARG A 213 -12.15 -6.77 -22.66
N MET A 214 -12.00 -5.90 -21.64
CA MET A 214 -10.83 -5.90 -20.78
C MET A 214 -10.71 -7.21 -20.01
N LEU A 215 -11.81 -7.74 -19.45
CA LEU A 215 -11.84 -9.03 -18.77
C LEU A 215 -11.43 -10.16 -19.71
N GLN A 216 -12.00 -10.22 -20.90
CA GLN A 216 -11.65 -11.22 -21.91
C GLN A 216 -10.16 -11.14 -22.27
N LYS A 217 -9.61 -9.93 -22.44
CA LYS A 217 -8.18 -9.74 -22.72
C LYS A 217 -7.29 -10.26 -21.58
N LEU A 218 -7.68 -10.06 -20.32
CA LEU A 218 -6.96 -10.59 -19.17
C LEU A 218 -6.98 -12.12 -19.13
N GLU A 219 -8.10 -12.73 -19.51
CA GLU A 219 -8.24 -14.20 -19.65
C GLU A 219 -7.37 -14.73 -20.78
N ASP A 220 -7.42 -14.12 -21.97
CA ASP A 220 -6.64 -14.54 -23.15
C ASP A 220 -5.12 -14.45 -22.87
N GLU A 221 -4.68 -13.47 -22.10
CA GLU A 221 -3.28 -13.27 -21.71
C GLU A 221 -2.87 -14.10 -20.48
N ASN A 222 -3.78 -14.92 -19.95
CA ASN A 222 -3.56 -15.77 -18.77
C ASN A 222 -3.02 -15.03 -17.53
N VAL A 223 -3.49 -13.79 -17.33
CA VAL A 223 -3.02 -12.89 -16.25
C VAL A 223 -3.32 -13.46 -14.86
N ALA A 224 -4.32 -14.34 -14.75
CA ALA A 224 -4.63 -15.03 -13.50
C ALA A 224 -3.47 -15.90 -12.98
N GLU A 225 -2.69 -16.51 -13.87
CA GLU A 225 -1.51 -17.29 -13.46
C GLU A 225 -0.37 -16.38 -12.98
N ASP A 226 -0.15 -15.24 -13.64
CA ASP A 226 0.81 -14.23 -13.17
C ASP A 226 0.41 -13.72 -11.77
N ALA A 227 -0.89 -13.48 -11.56
CA ALA A 227 -1.41 -13.08 -10.26
C ALA A 227 -1.23 -14.16 -9.19
N ARG A 228 -1.36 -15.43 -9.57
CA ARG A 228 -1.13 -16.56 -8.68
C ARG A 228 0.33 -16.68 -8.25
N MET A 229 1.26 -16.56 -9.18
CA MET A 229 2.70 -16.55 -8.87
C MET A 229 3.08 -15.35 -7.99
N ALA A 230 2.54 -14.17 -8.28
CA ALA A 230 2.76 -12.97 -7.48
C ALA A 230 2.18 -13.11 -6.07
N ALA A 231 1.01 -13.74 -5.94
CA ALA A 231 0.38 -14.02 -4.65
C ALA A 231 1.23 -14.97 -3.79
N GLU A 232 1.70 -16.07 -4.38
CA GLU A 232 2.58 -17.01 -3.70
C GLU A 232 3.84 -16.31 -3.17
N HIS A 233 4.48 -15.50 -4.00
CA HIS A 233 5.68 -14.76 -3.63
C HIS A 233 5.40 -13.72 -2.53
N SER A 234 4.34 -12.91 -2.67
CA SER A 234 4.00 -11.87 -1.68
C SER A 234 3.65 -12.46 -0.32
N ILE A 235 2.90 -13.56 -0.30
CA ILE A 235 2.56 -14.28 0.94
C ILE A 235 3.82 -14.88 1.56
N TRP A 236 4.69 -15.47 0.74
CA TRP A 236 5.96 -16.00 1.20
C TRP A 236 6.85 -14.91 1.81
N GLU A 237 6.98 -13.73 1.18
CA GLU A 237 7.77 -12.62 1.69
C GLU A 237 7.27 -12.10 3.05
N ILE A 238 5.96 -12.12 3.27
CA ILE A 238 5.35 -11.65 4.52
C ILE A 238 5.56 -12.68 5.63
N PHE A 239 5.29 -13.96 5.38
CA PHE A 239 5.19 -14.97 6.44
C PHE A 239 6.47 -15.79 6.65
N GLN A 240 7.34 -15.94 5.65
CA GLN A 240 8.62 -16.65 5.83
C GLN A 240 9.49 -16.06 6.94
N PRO A 241 9.62 -14.73 7.12
CA PRO A 241 10.36 -14.17 8.24
C PRO A 241 9.78 -14.55 9.60
N MET A 242 8.45 -14.65 9.73
CA MET A 242 7.78 -15.05 10.97
C MET A 242 8.12 -16.51 11.33
N ILE A 243 8.08 -17.40 10.35
CA ILE A 243 8.47 -18.80 10.50
C ILE A 243 9.96 -18.91 10.84
N SER A 244 10.81 -18.14 10.18
CA SER A 244 12.27 -18.15 10.41
C SER A 244 12.65 -17.63 11.80
N ASN A 245 11.85 -16.71 12.37
CA ASN A 245 12.03 -16.23 13.74
C ASN A 245 11.79 -17.33 14.79
N LEU A 246 10.86 -18.25 14.54
CA LEU A 246 10.66 -19.42 15.38
C LEU A 246 11.81 -20.42 15.18
N SER A 247 12.10 -20.74 13.93
CA SER A 247 13.18 -21.66 13.59
C SER A 247 13.66 -21.45 12.16
N SER A 248 14.92 -21.10 11.99
CA SER A 248 15.57 -20.92 10.69
C SER A 248 15.70 -22.20 9.86
N LYS A 249 15.29 -23.36 10.41
CA LYS A 249 15.34 -24.65 9.72
C LYS A 249 14.12 -24.91 8.84
N TYR A 250 13.05 -24.15 9.03
CA TYR A 250 11.78 -24.35 8.34
C TYR A 250 11.57 -23.35 7.20
N THR A 251 10.98 -23.83 6.13
CA THR A 251 10.64 -23.04 4.96
C THR A 251 9.12 -23.05 4.76
N LEU A 252 8.56 -21.89 4.41
CA LEU A 252 7.16 -21.75 4.05
C LEU A 252 6.91 -22.29 2.63
N LYS A 253 5.86 -23.07 2.49
CA LYS A 253 5.23 -23.42 1.22
C LYS A 253 3.82 -22.86 1.21
N VAL A 254 3.47 -22.11 0.18
CA VAL A 254 2.12 -21.58 -0.02
C VAL A 254 1.38 -22.49 -0.98
N GLU A 255 0.17 -22.89 -0.64
CA GLU A 255 -0.73 -23.67 -1.50
C GLU A 255 -2.09 -22.95 -1.58
N PHE A 256 -2.67 -22.92 -2.76
CA PHE A 256 -4.01 -22.35 -2.96
C PHE A 256 -5.09 -23.44 -2.80
N LYS A 257 -6.17 -23.05 -2.10
CA LYS A 257 -7.36 -23.89 -1.91
C LYS A 257 -8.17 -23.97 -3.19
#